data_a2e977a9a7a952c5f7ee738e965104e4
#
_entry.id   a2e977a9a7a952c5f7ee738e965104e4
#
_cell.length_a   1.000
_cell.length_b   1.000
_cell.length_c   1.000
_cell.angle_alpha   90.00
_cell.angle_beta   90.00
_cell.angle_gamma   90.00
#
_symmetry.space_group_name_H-M   'P 1'
#
loop_
_entity.id
_entity.type
_entity.pdbx_description
1 polymer ?
#
loop_
_entity_poly.entity_id
_entity_poly.type
_entity_poly.pdbx_seq_one_letter_code
_entity_poly.pdbx_strand_id
1 'polypeptide(L)'
;MENQKQDIKTSVTYEEKVIAKIVGHALESVDGLLAVSGGFFSNLKNSVVNSDSVTDGVNVEVGTKEVAVDLDIVVEYGKDIPAIVESIKAIVSQNVEVMTHLKVVELNANVVDVKTKAEHEADSVT
;
A
#
# COMPACT_ATOMS: atom_id res chain seq x y z
N MET A 1 16.01 -2.29 -34.51
CA MET A 1 15.58 -2.45 -34.51
C MET A 1 14.83 -2.69 -34.61
N GLU A 2 14.66 -2.51 -34.41
CA GLU A 2 13.91 -2.74 -34.37
C GLU A 2 13.25 -3.36 -34.46
N ASN A 3 13.16 -3.48 -34.48
CA ASN A 3 12.42 -4.00 -34.43
C ASN A 3 11.86 -4.75 -34.38
N GLN A 4 12.24 -4.79 -34.12
CA GLN A 4 11.76 -5.62 -34.15
C GLN A 4 10.64 -5.93 -33.79
N LYS A 5 10.06 -5.70 -34.27
CA LYS A 5 8.86 -5.80 -33.92
C LYS A 5 8.34 -7.06 -34.10
N GLN A 6 8.27 -7.67 -33.15
CA GLN A 6 7.71 -8.97 -33.11
C GLN A 6 6.22 -8.82 -33.13
N ASP A 7 5.53 -9.62 -33.80
CA ASP A 7 4.08 -9.58 -33.78
C ASP A 7 3.53 -10.46 -32.69
N ILE A 8 4.17 -10.46 -31.58
CA ILE A 8 3.73 -11.27 -30.46
C ILE A 8 2.66 -10.52 -29.70
N LYS A 9 1.51 -11.12 -29.60
CA LYS A 9 0.46 -10.57 -28.74
C LYS A 9 0.78 -10.90 -27.31
N THR A 10 0.83 -9.88 -26.50
CA THR A 10 1.21 -10.06 -25.10
C THR A 10 0.16 -9.42 -24.22
N SER A 11 -0.24 -10.12 -23.20
CA SER A 11 -1.08 -9.51 -22.17
C SER A 11 -0.50 -9.83 -20.81
N VAL A 12 -0.65 -8.89 -19.91
CA VAL A 12 -0.19 -9.04 -18.55
C VAL A 12 -1.36 -8.77 -17.65
N THR A 13 -1.65 -9.70 -16.75
CA THR A 13 -2.70 -9.49 -15.78
C THR A 13 -2.11 -9.58 -14.39
N TYR A 14 -2.76 -8.92 -13.45
CA TYR A 14 -2.27 -8.85 -12.09
C TYR A 14 -3.32 -9.38 -11.14
N GLU A 15 -2.92 -10.29 -10.25
CA GLU A 15 -3.77 -10.69 -9.15
C GLU A 15 -3.89 -9.54 -8.17
N GLU A 16 -5.02 -9.46 -7.50
CA GLU A 16 -5.21 -8.39 -6.52
C GLU A 16 -4.12 -8.39 -5.47
N LYS A 17 -3.67 -9.57 -5.09
CA LYS A 17 -2.61 -9.72 -4.10
C LYS A 17 -1.33 -9.00 -4.51
N VAL A 18 -1.01 -9.02 -5.80
CA VAL A 18 0.21 -8.35 -6.28
C VAL A 18 0.10 -6.85 -6.07
N ILE A 19 -1.04 -6.29 -6.45
CA ILE A 19 -1.25 -4.86 -6.28
C ILE A 19 -1.29 -4.50 -4.79
N ALA A 20 -1.95 -5.32 -3.99
CA ALA A 20 -2.02 -5.06 -2.56
C ALA A 20 -0.65 -5.06 -1.92
N LYS A 21 0.24 -5.93 -2.37
CA LYS A 21 1.60 -5.94 -1.83
C LYS A 21 2.40 -4.72 -2.25
N ILE A 22 2.22 -4.28 -3.49
CA ILE A 22 2.87 -3.04 -3.94
C ILE A 22 2.43 -1.88 -3.05
N VAL A 23 1.12 -1.79 -2.82
CA VAL A 23 0.56 -0.74 -2.00
C VAL A 23 1.10 -0.84 -0.56
N GLY A 24 1.05 -2.03 0.01
CA GLY A 24 1.49 -2.22 1.38
C GLY A 24 2.95 -1.81 1.59
N HIS A 25 3.81 -2.19 0.67
CA HIS A 25 5.22 -1.81 0.80
C HIS A 25 5.43 -0.31 0.57
N ALA A 26 4.66 0.27 -0.34
CA ALA A 26 4.77 1.71 -0.57
C ALA A 26 4.42 2.51 0.69
N LEU A 27 3.46 2.01 1.46
CA LEU A 27 2.99 2.74 2.63
C LEU A 27 4.02 2.79 3.75
N GLU A 28 5.02 1.92 3.71
CA GLU A 28 6.02 1.88 4.77
C GLU A 28 6.83 3.17 4.88
N SER A 29 6.88 3.94 3.82
CA SER A 29 7.69 5.15 3.82
C SER A 29 6.89 6.42 4.16
N VAL A 30 5.62 6.30 4.48
CA VAL A 30 4.79 7.47 4.74
C VAL A 30 4.93 7.90 6.19
N ASP A 31 5.37 9.15 6.38
CA ASP A 31 5.53 9.69 7.73
C ASP A 31 4.17 9.89 8.38
N GLY A 32 4.06 9.50 9.63
CA GLY A 32 2.81 9.65 10.38
C GLY A 32 1.86 8.48 10.23
N LEU A 33 2.14 7.57 9.32
CA LEU A 33 1.33 6.36 9.16
C LEU A 33 2.01 5.26 9.95
N LEU A 34 1.34 4.78 11.00
CA LEU A 34 1.94 3.81 11.90
C LEU A 34 1.69 2.39 11.47
N ALA A 35 0.51 2.14 10.93
CA ALA A 35 0.16 0.77 10.56
C ALA A 35 -1.01 0.78 9.61
N VAL A 36 -1.14 -0.31 8.90
CA VAL A 36 -2.36 -0.66 8.20
C VAL A 36 -3.02 -1.72 9.07
N SER A 37 -4.34 -1.68 9.17
CA SER A 37 -5.05 -2.55 10.10
C SER A 37 -4.59 -3.98 9.95
N GLY A 38 -4.26 -4.60 11.07
CA GLY A 38 -3.83 -5.99 11.09
C GLY A 38 -2.34 -6.19 11.01
N GLY A 39 -1.55 -5.12 10.78
CA GLY A 39 -0.11 -5.30 10.70
C GLY A 39 0.64 -4.07 11.14
N PHE A 40 1.92 -4.25 11.41
CA PHE A 40 2.82 -3.17 11.78
C PHE A 40 4.01 -3.21 10.86
N PHE A 41 4.31 -2.06 10.27
CA PHE A 41 5.38 -2.01 9.28
C PHE A 41 6.73 -2.45 9.86
N SER A 42 6.98 -2.10 11.10
CA SER A 42 8.26 -2.44 11.71
C SER A 42 8.48 -3.93 11.85
N ASN A 43 7.44 -4.72 11.73
CA ASN A 43 7.55 -6.17 11.88
C ASN A 43 7.75 -6.88 10.57
N LEU A 44 7.66 -6.17 9.47
CA LEU A 44 7.66 -6.84 8.17
C LEU A 44 8.94 -7.59 7.89
N LYS A 45 10.06 -7.00 8.24
CA LYS A 45 11.32 -7.66 7.95
C LYS A 45 11.54 -8.90 8.78
N ASN A 46 10.82 -9.03 9.88
CA ASN A 46 10.92 -10.20 10.74
C ASN A 46 9.82 -11.20 10.49
N SER A 47 8.90 -10.87 9.64
CA SER A 47 7.76 -11.74 9.37
C SER A 47 8.04 -12.59 8.18
N VAL A 48 9.10 -13.33 8.26
CA VAL A 48 9.50 -14.10 7.11
C VAL A 48 8.47 -15.09 6.69
N VAL A 49 7.70 -15.54 7.64
CA VAL A 49 6.76 -16.58 7.33
C VAL A 49 5.49 -16.10 6.73
N ASN A 50 5.09 -14.93 7.11
CA ASN A 50 3.77 -14.47 6.74
C ASN A 50 3.85 -13.22 5.90
N SER A 51 4.21 -13.42 4.64
CA SER A 51 4.33 -12.29 3.73
C SER A 51 2.99 -11.64 3.45
N ASP A 52 1.90 -12.33 3.74
CA ASP A 52 0.59 -11.75 3.49
C ASP A 52 0.21 -10.67 4.49
N SER A 53 0.94 -10.57 5.60
CA SER A 53 0.62 -9.54 6.58
C SER A 53 0.77 -8.14 6.00
N VAL A 54 1.56 -7.97 4.96
CA VAL A 54 1.75 -6.67 4.35
C VAL A 54 0.49 -6.20 3.64
N THR A 55 -0.42 -7.10 3.34
CA THR A 55 -1.67 -6.75 2.67
C THR A 55 -2.85 -6.62 3.62
N ASP A 56 -2.66 -6.87 4.90
CA ASP A 56 -3.74 -6.71 5.87
C ASP A 56 -4.21 -5.27 5.88
N GLY A 57 -5.51 -5.06 5.78
CA GLY A 57 -6.06 -3.71 5.76
C GLY A 57 -5.96 -3.02 4.43
N VAL A 58 -5.44 -3.70 3.41
CA VAL A 58 -5.35 -3.16 2.06
C VAL A 58 -6.28 -3.95 1.17
N ASN A 59 -7.27 -3.29 0.61
CA ASN A 59 -8.19 -3.91 -0.33
C ASN A 59 -8.08 -3.20 -1.66
N VAL A 60 -7.99 -3.97 -2.72
CA VAL A 60 -7.85 -3.39 -4.05
C VAL A 60 -8.83 -4.04 -5.01
N GLU A 61 -9.25 -3.27 -6.00
CA GLU A 61 -9.96 -3.79 -7.16
C GLU A 61 -9.13 -3.46 -8.37
N VAL A 62 -8.83 -4.46 -9.16
CA VAL A 62 -7.93 -4.33 -10.28
C VAL A 62 -8.68 -4.53 -11.57
N GLY A 63 -8.72 -3.50 -12.40
CA GLY A 63 -9.27 -3.60 -13.74
C GLY A 63 -8.16 -3.80 -14.75
N THR A 64 -8.48 -3.61 -16.01
CA THR A 64 -7.48 -3.77 -17.06
C THR A 64 -6.52 -2.60 -17.11
N LYS A 65 -6.94 -1.42 -16.69
CA LYS A 65 -6.10 -0.24 -16.73
C LYS A 65 -6.13 0.58 -15.45
N GLU A 66 -7.01 0.24 -14.52
CA GLU A 66 -7.26 1.07 -13.35
C GLU A 66 -7.32 0.25 -12.10
N VAL A 67 -7.00 0.90 -10.99
CA VAL A 67 -6.98 0.27 -9.68
C VAL A 67 -7.72 1.16 -8.70
N ALA A 68 -8.55 0.57 -7.86
CA ALA A 68 -9.16 1.23 -6.72
C ALA A 68 -8.59 0.61 -5.45
N VAL A 69 -8.27 1.45 -4.48
CA VAL A 69 -7.59 1.02 -3.25
C VAL A 69 -8.38 1.52 -2.05
N ASP A 70 -8.64 0.62 -1.11
CA ASP A 70 -9.25 0.96 0.18
C ASP A 70 -8.30 0.55 1.29
N LEU A 71 -8.09 1.46 2.22
CA LEU A 71 -7.13 1.24 3.30
C LEU A 71 -7.78 1.49 4.64
N ASP A 72 -7.44 0.64 5.62
CA ASP A 72 -7.74 0.88 7.03
C ASP A 72 -6.43 1.21 7.71
N ILE A 73 -6.31 2.42 8.24
CA ILE A 73 -5.01 2.91 8.68
C ILE A 73 -5.04 3.36 10.14
N VAL A 74 -3.88 3.28 10.77
CA VAL A 74 -3.62 3.81 12.09
C VAL A 74 -2.60 4.92 11.94
N VAL A 75 -2.90 6.09 12.48
CA VAL A 75 -2.06 7.26 12.29
C VAL A 75 -1.48 7.71 13.63
N GLU A 76 -0.43 8.51 13.55
CA GLU A 76 0.26 9.02 14.72
C GLU A 76 -0.47 10.24 15.28
N TYR A 77 -0.70 10.23 16.59
CA TYR A 77 -1.32 11.36 17.26
C TYR A 77 -0.45 12.61 17.08
N GLY A 78 -1.11 13.70 16.79
CA GLY A 78 -0.42 14.97 16.63
C GLY A 78 -0.05 15.31 15.20
N LYS A 79 -0.31 14.41 14.28
CA LYS A 79 -0.01 14.66 12.88
C LYS A 79 -1.25 15.10 12.13
N ASP A 80 -1.04 15.73 11.00
CA ASP A 80 -2.11 16.21 10.14
C ASP A 80 -2.61 15.04 9.29
N ILE A 81 -3.78 14.51 9.64
CA ILE A 81 -4.30 13.32 8.98
C ILE A 81 -4.57 13.54 7.50
N PRO A 82 -5.23 14.63 7.08
CA PRO A 82 -5.40 14.85 5.64
C PRO A 82 -4.09 14.93 4.87
N ALA A 83 -3.05 15.48 5.49
CA ALA A 83 -1.74 15.54 4.83
C ALA A 83 -1.14 14.15 4.70
N ILE A 84 -1.34 13.28 5.70
CA ILE A 84 -0.89 11.90 5.61
C ILE A 84 -1.58 11.20 4.44
N VAL A 85 -2.87 11.41 4.28
CA VAL A 85 -3.62 10.79 3.19
C VAL A 85 -3.14 11.30 1.84
N GLU A 86 -2.81 12.58 1.73
CA GLU A 86 -2.26 13.08 0.47
C GLU A 86 -0.92 12.43 0.15
N SER A 87 -0.09 12.22 1.16
CA SER A 87 1.17 11.52 0.96
C SER A 87 0.94 10.08 0.53
N ILE A 88 -0.03 9.42 1.13
CA ILE A 88 -0.39 8.07 0.76
C ILE A 88 -0.81 8.03 -0.72
N LYS A 89 -1.66 8.95 -1.09
CA LYS A 89 -2.15 8.99 -2.46
C LYS A 89 -1.00 9.14 -3.45
N ALA A 90 -0.08 10.04 -3.16
CA ALA A 90 1.03 10.29 -4.07
C ALA A 90 1.93 9.07 -4.20
N ILE A 91 2.29 8.46 -3.08
CA ILE A 91 3.26 7.37 -3.13
C ILE A 91 2.66 6.09 -3.68
N VAL A 92 1.39 5.83 -3.34
CA VAL A 92 0.72 4.64 -3.84
C VAL A 92 0.53 4.74 -5.34
N SER A 93 0.03 5.88 -5.81
CA SER A 93 -0.22 6.01 -7.25
C SER A 93 1.08 5.92 -8.03
N GLN A 94 2.16 6.51 -7.52
CA GLN A 94 3.43 6.45 -8.21
C GLN A 94 3.97 5.03 -8.28
N ASN A 95 3.94 4.31 -7.16
CA ASN A 95 4.49 2.96 -7.14
C ASN A 95 3.70 1.99 -7.98
N VAL A 96 2.38 2.09 -7.93
CA VAL A 96 1.55 1.21 -8.75
C VAL A 96 1.79 1.49 -10.22
N GLU A 97 1.83 2.76 -10.59
CA GLU A 97 1.97 3.10 -12.00
C GLU A 97 3.35 2.71 -12.54
N VAL A 98 4.40 2.93 -11.76
CA VAL A 98 5.74 2.60 -12.20
C VAL A 98 5.89 1.11 -12.42
N MET A 99 5.32 0.30 -11.54
CA MET A 99 5.52 -1.14 -11.63
C MET A 99 4.57 -1.84 -12.58
N THR A 100 3.36 -1.30 -12.74
CA THR A 100 2.33 -2.03 -13.47
C THR A 100 1.74 -1.27 -14.64
N HIS A 101 1.97 0.03 -14.70
CA HIS A 101 1.37 0.94 -15.68
C HIS A 101 -0.14 1.06 -15.53
N LEU A 102 -0.67 0.58 -14.41
CA LEU A 102 -2.07 0.81 -14.06
C LEU A 102 -2.21 2.14 -13.35
N LYS A 103 -3.38 2.76 -13.46
CA LYS A 103 -3.62 4.03 -12.81
C LYS A 103 -4.49 3.82 -11.60
N VAL A 104 -4.11 4.43 -10.49
CA VAL A 104 -4.94 4.42 -9.30
C VAL A 104 -5.95 5.55 -9.47
N VAL A 105 -7.21 5.16 -9.61
CA VAL A 105 -8.28 6.14 -9.88
C VAL A 105 -9.12 6.41 -8.65
N GLU A 106 -8.99 5.61 -7.61
CA GLU A 106 -9.74 5.83 -6.40
C GLU A 106 -8.90 5.33 -5.23
N LEU A 107 -8.81 6.13 -4.18
CA LEU A 107 -8.11 5.72 -2.98
C LEU A 107 -8.89 6.27 -1.79
N ASN A 108 -9.34 5.36 -0.94
CA ASN A 108 -10.08 5.70 0.26
C ASN A 108 -9.31 5.23 1.47
N ALA A 109 -9.15 6.11 2.44
CA ALA A 109 -8.45 5.77 3.67
C ALA A 109 -9.41 5.94 4.82
N ASN A 110 -9.61 4.86 5.56
CA ASN A 110 -10.43 4.85 6.74
C ASN A 110 -9.50 4.84 7.95
N VAL A 111 -9.56 5.88 8.77
CA VAL A 111 -8.70 5.99 9.94
C VAL A 111 -9.37 5.24 11.07
N VAL A 112 -8.82 4.09 11.43
CA VAL A 112 -9.44 3.21 12.42
C VAL A 112 -8.90 3.43 13.82
N ASP A 113 -7.74 4.08 13.92
CA ASP A 113 -7.17 4.35 15.25
C ASP A 113 -6.14 5.45 15.15
N VAL A 114 -5.85 6.07 16.26
CA VAL A 114 -4.79 7.06 16.37
C VAL A 114 -4.01 6.71 17.64
N LYS A 115 -2.68 6.70 17.53
CA LYS A 115 -1.83 6.29 18.64
C LYS A 115 -0.64 7.22 18.76
N THR A 116 -0.15 7.38 19.99
CA THR A 116 1.16 8.03 20.13
C THR A 116 2.22 7.04 19.68
N LYS A 117 3.39 7.58 19.38
CA LYS A 117 4.49 6.72 19.00
C LYS A 117 4.81 5.70 20.09
N ALA A 118 4.73 6.12 21.34
CA ALA A 118 4.98 5.20 22.45
C ALA A 118 3.96 4.07 22.49
N GLU A 119 2.70 4.39 22.25
CA GLU A 119 1.67 3.35 22.23
C GLU A 119 1.91 2.36 21.11
N HIS A 120 2.28 2.87 19.95
CA HIS A 120 2.54 2.00 18.82
C HIS A 120 3.72 1.08 19.10
N GLU A 121 4.78 1.63 19.69
CA GLU A 121 5.95 0.83 19.99
C GLU A 121 5.65 -0.24 21.03
N ALA A 122 4.84 0.11 22.03
CA ALA A 122 4.46 -0.86 23.04
C ALA A 122 3.67 -2.01 22.44
N ASP A 123 2.75 -1.69 21.54
CA ASP A 123 1.94 -2.71 20.88
C ASP A 123 2.78 -3.62 20.02
N SER A 124 3.79 -3.09 19.38
CA SER A 124 4.58 -3.89 18.45
C SER A 124 5.58 -4.79 19.17
N VAL A 125 5.87 -4.53 20.45
CA VAL A 125 6.81 -5.35 21.20
C VAL A 125 6.18 -6.61 21.72
N THR A 126 4.88 -6.61 21.91
CA THR A 126 4.22 -7.81 22.37
C THR A 126 3.87 -8.74 21.25
#